data_e321958d6fbda0ae897e84da8f43d475
#
_entry.id   e321958d6fbda0ae897e84da8f43d475
#
_cell.length_a   1.000
_cell.length_b   1.000
_cell.length_c   1.000
_cell.angle_alpha   90.00
_cell.angle_beta   90.00
_cell.angle_gamma   90.00
#
_symmetry.space_group_name_H-M   'P 1'
#
loop_
_entity.id
_entity.type
_entity.pdbx_description
1 polymer ?
#
loop_
_entity_poly.entity_id
_entity_poly.type
_entity_poly.pdbx_seq_one_letter_code
_entity_poly.pdbx_strand_id
1 'polypeptide(L)'
;MAQAPEHEREFGAWPLKRLMTEVVGTGVKSAEDMSRGQATEAMQRILAGEPDPTTLGAFWLANRWKHNNAEELAAYTDVMCEGVEYAAPTADPVDCGANYDGKGETAILGVAAGLVAAAAGTPVVVHSGDRVPTQKQDAYKHVLDALDVRTELSPAESAEMVDETGFGFYYQPAFNPGVHDLFARRDQMGVRTFVNTIETLANPAEADVHLGSFYHLAFAKKIVETFERSEHHDVSRVIMFQGMEGYDDIRPGYTKVAEWRDGEFTDYEIETAEYGMDFEYDDLGVDPDDVAGGSAAITREVVAGERDGDFADAVALNAAFRIYARDDVDSLDAGLERARDVIEAGDAVGVLEDLQAF
;
A
#
# COMPACT_ATOMS: atom_id res chain seq x y z
N MET A 1 23.13 -9.79 -28.76
CA MET A 1 22.47 -10.15 -27.49
C MET A 1 21.54 -11.32 -27.81
N ALA A 2 21.81 -12.49 -27.27
CA ALA A 2 20.99 -13.67 -27.49
C ALA A 2 19.76 -13.54 -26.56
N GLN A 3 18.56 -13.48 -27.14
CA GLN A 3 17.33 -13.66 -26.39
C GLN A 3 17.37 -15.03 -25.71
N ALA A 4 17.14 -15.04 -24.39
CA ALA A 4 16.90 -16.29 -23.67
C ALA A 4 15.72 -17.02 -24.34
N PRO A 5 15.74 -18.37 -24.40
CA PRO A 5 14.64 -19.11 -24.99
C PRO A 5 13.36 -18.80 -24.20
N GLU A 6 12.33 -18.31 -24.87
CA GLU A 6 10.95 -18.32 -24.39
C GLU A 6 10.62 -19.80 -24.07
N HIS A 7 10.68 -20.18 -22.81
CA HIS A 7 10.00 -21.38 -22.37
C HIS A 7 8.51 -21.12 -22.62
N GLU A 8 7.92 -21.80 -23.62
CA GLU A 8 6.48 -21.87 -23.75
C GLU A 8 5.95 -22.39 -22.39
N ARG A 9 5.36 -21.48 -21.58
CA ARG A 9 4.68 -21.88 -20.35
C ARG A 9 3.50 -22.75 -20.75
N GLU A 10 3.54 -24.02 -20.36
CA GLU A 10 2.36 -24.90 -20.51
C GLU A 10 1.31 -24.46 -19.50
N PHE A 11 0.27 -23.80 -19.99
CA PHE A 11 -0.90 -23.47 -19.19
C PHE A 11 -1.82 -24.68 -19.07
N GLY A 12 -2.61 -24.70 -18.00
CA GLY A 12 -3.63 -25.73 -17.76
C GLY A 12 -4.87 -25.58 -18.66
N ALA A 13 -6.01 -26.05 -18.20
CA ALA A 13 -7.24 -26.16 -18.99
C ALA A 13 -8.18 -24.95 -18.85
N TRP A 14 -7.79 -23.86 -18.19
CA TRP A 14 -8.64 -22.74 -17.82
C TRP A 14 -8.25 -21.40 -18.44
N PRO A 15 -8.27 -21.23 -19.79
CA PRO A 15 -8.10 -19.92 -20.38
C PRO A 15 -9.22 -18.96 -19.92
N LEU A 16 -8.93 -17.66 -19.84
CA LEU A 16 -9.88 -16.65 -19.33
C LEU A 16 -11.24 -16.72 -20.00
N LYS A 17 -11.28 -17.01 -21.31
CA LYS A 17 -12.53 -17.15 -22.03
C LYS A 17 -13.40 -18.30 -21.47
N ARG A 18 -12.80 -19.41 -21.08
CA ARG A 18 -13.51 -20.52 -20.45
C ARG A 18 -14.00 -20.15 -19.05
N LEU A 19 -13.14 -19.52 -18.25
CA LEU A 19 -13.53 -19.00 -16.92
C LEU A 19 -14.71 -18.03 -17.01
N MET A 20 -14.70 -17.14 -18.03
CA MET A 20 -15.82 -16.24 -18.28
C MET A 20 -17.10 -16.98 -18.62
N THR A 21 -17.02 -18.04 -19.44
CA THR A 21 -18.20 -18.76 -19.90
C THR A 21 -18.79 -19.68 -18.83
N GLU A 22 -17.94 -20.32 -18.02
CA GLU A 22 -18.34 -21.43 -17.14
C GLU A 22 -18.40 -21.04 -15.65
N VAL A 23 -17.70 -19.96 -15.23
CA VAL A 23 -17.52 -19.62 -13.81
C VAL A 23 -17.92 -18.17 -13.52
N VAL A 24 -17.05 -17.21 -13.79
CA VAL A 24 -17.19 -15.83 -13.29
C VAL A 24 -18.11 -14.95 -14.16
N GLY A 25 -18.31 -15.27 -15.41
CA GLY A 25 -19.05 -14.45 -16.36
C GLY A 25 -20.49 -14.87 -16.61
N THR A 26 -21.00 -15.85 -15.88
CA THR A 26 -22.33 -16.44 -16.09
C THR A 26 -23.49 -15.49 -15.76
N GLY A 27 -23.24 -14.41 -15.04
CA GLY A 27 -24.20 -13.35 -14.69
C GLY A 27 -24.12 -12.96 -13.21
N VAL A 28 -24.65 -11.78 -12.87
CA VAL A 28 -24.56 -11.21 -11.51
C VAL A 28 -25.07 -12.14 -10.39
N LYS A 29 -26.03 -13.00 -10.70
CA LYS A 29 -26.64 -13.93 -9.73
C LYS A 29 -26.14 -15.36 -9.84
N SER A 30 -25.41 -15.69 -10.90
CA SER A 30 -24.96 -17.05 -11.23
C SER A 30 -23.45 -17.14 -11.40
N ALA A 31 -22.73 -16.05 -11.22
CA ALA A 31 -21.28 -16.07 -11.15
C ALA A 31 -20.84 -16.86 -9.91
N GLU A 32 -19.89 -17.74 -10.11
CA GLU A 32 -19.31 -18.58 -9.07
C GLU A 32 -17.87 -18.12 -8.78
N ASP A 33 -17.36 -18.50 -7.61
CA ASP A 33 -15.97 -18.28 -7.26
C ASP A 33 -15.07 -19.31 -7.97
N MET A 34 -13.89 -18.87 -8.37
CA MET A 34 -12.87 -19.75 -8.90
C MET A 34 -12.22 -20.55 -7.77
N SER A 35 -11.86 -21.79 -8.07
CA SER A 35 -10.92 -22.50 -7.21
C SER A 35 -9.54 -21.84 -7.25
N ARG A 36 -8.69 -22.09 -6.23
CA ARG A 36 -7.31 -21.60 -6.19
C ARG A 36 -6.56 -21.89 -7.50
N GLY A 37 -6.60 -23.11 -8.00
CA GLY A 37 -5.93 -23.47 -9.25
C GLY A 37 -6.45 -22.73 -10.48
N GLN A 38 -7.74 -22.42 -10.55
CA GLN A 38 -8.31 -21.61 -11.63
C GLN A 38 -7.86 -20.15 -11.53
N ALA A 39 -7.84 -19.58 -10.33
CA ALA A 39 -7.37 -18.21 -10.08
C ALA A 39 -5.86 -18.07 -10.35
N THR A 40 -5.06 -19.05 -9.89
CA THR A 40 -3.62 -19.14 -10.17
C THR A 40 -3.36 -19.15 -11.68
N GLU A 41 -4.00 -20.05 -12.42
CA GLU A 41 -3.82 -20.12 -13.88
C GLU A 41 -4.29 -18.83 -14.58
N ALA A 42 -5.39 -18.22 -14.12
CA ALA A 42 -5.88 -16.96 -14.67
C ALA A 42 -4.82 -15.85 -14.52
N MET A 43 -4.23 -15.69 -13.35
CA MET A 43 -3.22 -14.66 -13.11
C MET A 43 -1.92 -14.92 -13.88
N GLN A 44 -1.47 -16.18 -13.95
CA GLN A 44 -0.31 -16.56 -14.76
C GLN A 44 -0.49 -16.19 -16.24
N ARG A 45 -1.68 -16.43 -16.80
CA ARG A 45 -2.01 -16.04 -18.19
C ARG A 45 -2.05 -14.52 -18.37
N ILE A 46 -2.60 -13.80 -17.38
CA ILE A 46 -2.66 -12.33 -17.40
C ILE A 46 -1.25 -11.75 -17.43
N LEU A 47 -0.37 -12.17 -16.51
CA LEU A 47 1.01 -11.68 -16.46
C LEU A 47 1.85 -12.09 -17.67
N ALA A 48 1.52 -13.22 -18.30
CA ALA A 48 2.14 -13.64 -19.56
C ALA A 48 1.61 -12.88 -20.80
N GLY A 49 0.60 -12.00 -20.64
CA GLY A 49 -0.01 -11.25 -21.74
C GLY A 49 -0.82 -12.09 -22.73
N GLU A 50 -1.18 -13.34 -22.34
CA GLU A 50 -1.87 -14.29 -23.24
C GLU A 50 -3.29 -13.84 -23.61
N PRO A 51 -4.14 -13.28 -22.71
CA PRO A 51 -5.50 -12.95 -23.05
C PRO A 51 -5.60 -11.75 -24.01
N ASP A 52 -6.51 -11.83 -24.96
CA ASP A 52 -6.87 -10.67 -25.76
C ASP A 52 -7.51 -9.57 -24.90
N PRO A 53 -7.43 -8.28 -25.34
CA PRO A 53 -7.93 -7.16 -24.53
C PRO A 53 -9.42 -7.24 -24.18
N THR A 54 -10.25 -7.81 -25.06
CA THR A 54 -11.69 -7.93 -24.84
C THR A 54 -12.00 -8.93 -23.74
N THR A 55 -11.37 -10.11 -23.81
CA THR A 55 -11.52 -11.16 -22.79
C THR A 55 -10.95 -10.71 -21.44
N LEU A 56 -9.78 -10.05 -21.43
CA LEU A 56 -9.17 -9.54 -20.23
C LEU A 56 -10.05 -8.48 -19.54
N GLY A 57 -10.54 -7.49 -20.30
CA GLY A 57 -11.43 -6.47 -19.77
C GLY A 57 -12.73 -7.04 -19.21
N ALA A 58 -13.34 -7.99 -19.91
CA ALA A 58 -14.55 -8.67 -19.44
C ALA A 58 -14.28 -9.47 -18.14
N PHE A 59 -13.15 -10.17 -18.06
CA PHE A 59 -12.75 -10.93 -16.89
C PHE A 59 -12.52 -10.01 -15.67
N TRP A 60 -11.82 -8.91 -15.83
CA TRP A 60 -11.61 -7.93 -14.76
C TRP A 60 -12.93 -7.34 -14.27
N LEU A 61 -13.84 -6.95 -15.18
CA LEU A 61 -15.13 -6.39 -14.80
C LEU A 61 -16.02 -7.41 -14.09
N ALA A 62 -16.05 -8.66 -14.57
CA ALA A 62 -16.82 -9.72 -13.93
C ALA A 62 -16.33 -9.99 -12.49
N ASN A 63 -15.02 -10.09 -12.30
CA ASN A 63 -14.42 -10.25 -10.97
C ASN A 63 -14.71 -9.06 -10.03
N ARG A 64 -14.68 -7.83 -10.56
CA ARG A 64 -15.06 -6.65 -9.78
C ARG A 64 -16.51 -6.72 -9.27
N TRP A 65 -17.45 -7.14 -10.11
CA TRP A 65 -18.87 -7.16 -9.77
C TRP A 65 -19.29 -8.37 -8.95
N LYS A 66 -18.65 -9.53 -9.14
CA LYS A 66 -18.92 -10.66 -8.28
C LYS A 66 -18.26 -10.52 -6.90
N HIS A 67 -17.28 -9.63 -6.74
CA HIS A 67 -16.39 -9.47 -5.59
C HIS A 67 -15.51 -10.70 -5.34
N ASN A 68 -14.23 -10.60 -5.62
CA ASN A 68 -13.28 -11.68 -5.34
C ASN A 68 -13.33 -12.08 -3.86
N ASN A 69 -13.29 -13.39 -3.59
CA ASN A 69 -13.09 -13.90 -2.24
C ASN A 69 -11.58 -13.90 -1.87
N ALA A 70 -11.27 -14.21 -0.61
CA ALA A 70 -9.89 -14.20 -0.12
C ALA A 70 -9.01 -15.27 -0.79
N GLU A 71 -9.57 -16.42 -1.16
CA GLU A 71 -8.84 -17.49 -1.85
C GLU A 71 -8.38 -17.07 -3.25
N GLU A 72 -9.26 -16.39 -4.00
CA GLU A 72 -8.93 -15.83 -5.30
C GLU A 72 -7.87 -14.74 -5.20
N LEU A 73 -8.01 -13.84 -4.22
CA LEU A 73 -7.02 -12.78 -4.00
C LEU A 73 -5.67 -13.35 -3.57
N ALA A 74 -5.64 -14.34 -2.68
CA ALA A 74 -4.42 -15.01 -2.30
C ALA A 74 -3.72 -15.68 -3.50
N ALA A 75 -4.47 -16.40 -4.33
CA ALA A 75 -3.92 -17.02 -5.54
C ALA A 75 -3.35 -15.98 -6.53
N TYR A 76 -4.03 -14.83 -6.69
CA TYR A 76 -3.51 -13.75 -7.53
C TYR A 76 -2.27 -13.09 -6.94
N THR A 77 -2.27 -12.87 -5.62
CA THR A 77 -1.13 -12.30 -4.90
C THR A 77 0.08 -13.21 -5.00
N ASP A 78 -0.08 -14.51 -4.76
CA ASP A 78 1.02 -15.48 -4.84
C ASP A 78 1.67 -15.49 -6.24
N VAL A 79 0.86 -15.55 -7.29
CA VAL A 79 1.36 -15.51 -8.68
C VAL A 79 2.05 -14.17 -9.00
N MET A 80 1.53 -13.06 -8.48
CA MET A 80 2.18 -11.76 -8.60
C MET A 80 3.54 -11.77 -7.90
N CYS A 81 3.59 -12.30 -6.69
CA CYS A 81 4.78 -12.37 -5.85
C CYS A 81 5.89 -13.24 -6.45
N GLU A 82 5.56 -14.27 -7.25
CA GLU A 82 6.57 -15.03 -8.01
C GLU A 82 7.43 -14.15 -8.94
N GLY A 83 6.91 -12.99 -9.36
CA GLY A 83 7.58 -12.04 -10.26
C GLY A 83 8.12 -10.80 -9.57
N VAL A 84 7.98 -10.68 -8.25
CA VAL A 84 8.50 -9.56 -7.45
C VAL A 84 9.99 -9.76 -7.19
N GLU A 85 10.77 -8.70 -7.38
CA GLU A 85 12.15 -8.63 -6.94
C GLU A 85 12.18 -8.13 -5.50
N TYR A 86 12.40 -9.03 -4.57
CA TYR A 86 12.49 -8.75 -3.14
C TYR A 86 13.87 -8.28 -2.73
N ALA A 87 13.92 -7.35 -1.78
CA ALA A 87 15.16 -6.96 -1.12
C ALA A 87 14.84 -6.54 0.32
N ALA A 88 15.05 -7.46 1.25
CA ALA A 88 14.83 -7.22 2.66
C ALA A 88 15.98 -6.38 3.26
N PRO A 89 15.70 -5.22 3.88
CA PRO A 89 16.70 -4.51 4.67
C PRO A 89 16.99 -5.27 5.96
N THR A 90 18.12 -4.95 6.61
CA THR A 90 18.45 -5.54 7.91
C THR A 90 17.69 -4.90 9.07
N ALA A 91 17.10 -3.74 8.83
CA ALA A 91 16.44 -2.90 9.84
C ALA A 91 15.06 -3.40 10.28
N ASP A 92 14.47 -4.41 9.64
CA ASP A 92 13.14 -4.95 9.92
C ASP A 92 12.06 -3.85 9.98
N PRO A 93 11.60 -3.31 8.85
CA PRO A 93 10.70 -2.16 8.81
C PRO A 93 9.23 -2.54 8.98
N VAL A 94 8.40 -1.51 9.21
CA VAL A 94 6.97 -1.58 8.98
C VAL A 94 6.69 -1.33 7.50
N ASP A 95 6.01 -2.25 6.82
CA ASP A 95 5.56 -2.07 5.44
C ASP A 95 4.25 -1.28 5.39
N CYS A 96 4.21 -0.22 4.61
CA CYS A 96 3.02 0.62 4.41
C CYS A 96 2.52 0.49 2.97
N GLY A 97 1.62 -0.48 2.77
CA GLY A 97 0.95 -0.75 1.51
C GLY A 97 -0.28 0.12 1.30
N ALA A 98 -0.10 1.44 1.22
CA ALA A 98 -1.21 2.35 0.95
C ALA A 98 -1.77 2.16 -0.46
N ASN A 99 -3.00 2.63 -0.64
CA ASN A 99 -3.68 2.57 -1.92
C ASN A 99 -2.92 3.36 -3.01
N TYR A 100 -2.45 2.67 -4.04
CA TYR A 100 -1.69 3.30 -5.13
C TYR A 100 -2.52 4.25 -6.00
N ASP A 101 -3.85 4.23 -5.90
CA ASP A 101 -4.71 5.16 -6.63
C ASP A 101 -4.46 6.63 -6.24
N GLY A 102 -3.86 6.88 -5.09
CA GLY A 102 -3.49 8.22 -4.65
C GLY A 102 -4.60 8.97 -3.91
N LYS A 103 -4.33 10.23 -3.64
CA LYS A 103 -5.27 11.19 -3.02
C LYS A 103 -5.43 12.42 -3.91
N GLY A 104 -6.63 13.03 -3.86
CA GLY A 104 -6.97 14.16 -4.71
C GLY A 104 -7.41 15.43 -3.98
N GLU A 105 -7.66 15.36 -2.66
CA GLU A 105 -8.22 16.47 -1.90
C GLU A 105 -7.46 16.75 -0.60
N THR A 106 -6.92 15.71 0.04
CA THR A 106 -6.23 15.83 1.34
C THR A 106 -4.74 15.52 1.22
N ALA A 107 -3.94 16.01 2.18
CA ALA A 107 -2.51 15.76 2.22
C ALA A 107 -2.19 14.25 2.35
N ILE A 108 -1.12 13.81 1.70
CA ILE A 108 -0.56 12.47 1.85
C ILE A 108 0.40 12.52 3.05
N LEU A 109 -0.12 12.16 4.21
CA LEU A 109 0.61 12.29 5.49
C LEU A 109 1.58 11.13 5.76
N GLY A 110 1.44 10.00 5.06
CA GLY A 110 2.22 8.80 5.32
C GLY A 110 3.74 8.96 5.17
N VAL A 111 4.19 9.88 4.30
CA VAL A 111 5.63 10.21 4.18
C VAL A 111 6.11 10.90 5.45
N ALA A 112 5.46 11.99 5.87
CA ALA A 112 5.82 12.71 7.10
C ALA A 112 5.77 11.79 8.33
N ALA A 113 4.70 10.99 8.46
CA ALA A 113 4.53 10.04 9.55
C ALA A 113 5.63 8.94 9.55
N GLY A 114 6.04 8.49 8.37
CA GLY A 114 7.15 7.54 8.23
C GLY A 114 8.49 8.14 8.64
N LEU A 115 8.78 9.40 8.25
CA LEU A 115 10.00 10.11 8.66
C LEU A 115 10.06 10.33 10.17
N VAL A 116 8.93 10.70 10.80
CA VAL A 116 8.82 10.85 12.25
C VAL A 116 9.01 9.50 12.96
N ALA A 117 8.41 8.42 12.46
CA ALA A 117 8.60 7.09 13.01
C ALA A 117 10.06 6.61 12.87
N ALA A 118 10.70 6.86 11.72
CA ALA A 118 12.10 6.54 11.50
C ALA A 118 13.03 7.30 12.48
N ALA A 119 12.81 8.61 12.66
CA ALA A 119 13.53 9.41 13.65
C ALA A 119 13.28 8.92 15.09
N ALA A 120 12.10 8.36 15.36
CA ALA A 120 11.78 7.71 16.62
C ALA A 120 12.45 6.31 16.79
N GLY A 121 13.13 5.80 15.77
CA GLY A 121 13.82 4.51 15.76
C GLY A 121 12.99 3.34 15.24
N THR A 122 11.84 3.59 14.63
CA THR A 122 11.01 2.59 13.96
C THR A 122 11.21 2.69 12.44
N PRO A 123 11.93 1.77 11.79
CA PRO A 123 12.10 1.79 10.34
C PRO A 123 10.78 1.62 9.60
N VAL A 124 10.62 2.35 8.50
CA VAL A 124 9.39 2.35 7.69
C VAL A 124 9.70 2.20 6.22
N VAL A 125 8.94 1.37 5.55
CA VAL A 125 8.92 1.26 4.08
C VAL A 125 7.58 1.72 3.56
N VAL A 126 7.62 2.54 2.51
CA VAL A 126 6.45 2.84 1.70
C VAL A 126 6.71 2.41 0.25
N HIS A 127 5.68 2.06 -0.47
CA HIS A 127 5.81 1.66 -1.86
C HIS A 127 4.62 2.15 -2.70
N SER A 128 4.89 2.53 -3.93
CA SER A 128 3.89 2.88 -4.93
C SER A 128 4.51 2.89 -6.33
N GLY A 129 3.67 3.09 -7.35
CA GLY A 129 4.11 3.33 -8.72
C GLY A 129 3.90 4.79 -9.13
N ASP A 130 3.89 5.00 -10.44
CA ASP A 130 3.41 6.24 -11.05
C ASP A 130 1.91 6.39 -10.85
N ARG A 131 1.33 7.52 -11.32
CA ARG A 131 -0.12 7.74 -11.24
C ARG A 131 -0.88 6.59 -11.86
N VAL A 132 -1.55 5.81 -11.00
CA VAL A 132 -2.27 4.60 -11.42
C VAL A 132 -3.40 4.94 -12.39
N PRO A 133 -3.60 4.13 -13.45
CA PRO A 133 -4.74 4.29 -14.34
C PRO A 133 -6.04 4.35 -13.56
N THR A 134 -7.02 5.09 -14.07
CA THR A 134 -8.33 5.35 -13.51
C THR A 134 -8.43 6.56 -12.59
N GLN A 135 -7.61 6.70 -11.58
CA GLN A 135 -7.62 7.86 -10.68
C GLN A 135 -6.63 8.94 -11.12
N LYS A 136 -5.40 8.53 -11.48
CA LYS A 136 -4.31 9.43 -11.93
C LYS A 136 -3.96 10.51 -10.91
N GLN A 137 -4.13 10.17 -9.62
CA GLN A 137 -3.84 11.03 -8.48
C GLN A 137 -2.41 10.82 -7.97
N ASP A 138 -1.96 11.70 -7.10
CA ASP A 138 -0.65 11.62 -6.48
C ASP A 138 -0.62 10.58 -5.36
N ALA A 139 0.48 9.82 -5.27
CA ALA A 139 0.76 8.82 -4.26
C ALA A 139 2.12 9.13 -3.59
N TYR A 140 2.64 8.23 -2.77
CA TYR A 140 3.92 8.40 -2.05
C TYR A 140 5.07 8.86 -2.94
N LYS A 141 5.23 8.22 -4.13
CA LYS A 141 6.28 8.59 -5.08
C LYS A 141 6.30 10.08 -5.37
N HIS A 142 5.15 10.66 -5.65
CA HIS A 142 5.04 12.05 -6.08
C HIS A 142 5.39 13.04 -4.95
N VAL A 143 5.05 12.69 -3.69
CA VAL A 143 5.46 13.47 -2.51
C VAL A 143 6.97 13.39 -2.31
N LEU A 144 7.56 12.20 -2.44
CA LEU A 144 9.01 12.00 -2.33
C LEU A 144 9.77 12.73 -3.44
N ASP A 145 9.29 12.67 -4.69
CA ASP A 145 9.85 13.45 -5.81
C ASP A 145 9.79 14.97 -5.51
N ALA A 146 8.67 15.47 -4.95
CA ALA A 146 8.54 16.88 -4.56
C ALA A 146 9.40 17.25 -3.33
N LEU A 147 9.88 16.27 -2.57
CA LEU A 147 10.86 16.42 -1.49
C LEU A 147 12.31 16.33 -1.98
N ASP A 148 12.55 16.15 -3.27
CA ASP A 148 13.86 15.94 -3.87
C ASP A 148 14.54 14.62 -3.42
N VAL A 149 13.74 13.61 -3.05
CA VAL A 149 14.21 12.26 -2.71
C VAL A 149 14.20 11.38 -3.95
N ARG A 150 15.26 10.58 -4.15
CA ARG A 150 15.32 9.63 -5.26
C ARG A 150 14.29 8.51 -5.10
N THR A 151 13.45 8.30 -6.10
CA THR A 151 12.38 7.29 -6.06
C THR A 151 12.56 6.16 -7.08
N GLU A 152 13.30 6.37 -8.15
CA GLU A 152 13.53 5.34 -9.19
C GLU A 152 14.76 4.51 -8.84
N LEU A 153 14.66 3.74 -7.75
CA LEU A 153 15.71 2.88 -7.21
C LEU A 153 15.44 1.42 -7.58
N SER A 154 16.49 0.63 -7.67
CA SER A 154 16.38 -0.83 -7.63
C SER A 154 15.94 -1.29 -6.23
N PRO A 155 15.32 -2.48 -6.07
CA PRO A 155 14.95 -2.99 -4.75
C PRO A 155 16.12 -3.06 -3.77
N ALA A 156 17.31 -3.41 -4.25
CA ALA A 156 18.51 -3.46 -3.43
C ALA A 156 18.93 -2.06 -2.91
N GLU A 157 18.89 -1.03 -3.77
CA GLU A 157 19.13 0.36 -3.34
C GLU A 157 18.04 0.84 -2.37
N SER A 158 16.77 0.41 -2.55
CA SER A 158 15.70 0.74 -1.61
C SER A 158 15.93 0.11 -0.23
N ALA A 159 16.41 -1.14 -0.16
CA ALA A 159 16.78 -1.78 1.10
C ALA A 159 17.97 -1.06 1.77
N GLU A 160 18.99 -0.67 1.00
CA GLU A 160 20.13 0.12 1.50
C GLU A 160 19.66 1.46 2.06
N MET A 161 18.74 2.15 1.38
CA MET A 161 18.12 3.40 1.86
C MET A 161 17.47 3.20 3.24
N VAL A 162 16.70 2.11 3.45
CA VAL A 162 16.10 1.80 4.76
C VAL A 162 17.17 1.60 5.83
N ASP A 163 18.20 0.81 5.52
CA ASP A 163 19.27 0.49 6.47
C ASP A 163 20.10 1.73 6.86
N GLU A 164 20.28 2.68 5.94
CA GLU A 164 21.03 3.90 6.20
C GLU A 164 20.24 5.00 6.88
N THR A 165 18.95 5.15 6.53
CA THR A 165 18.15 6.32 6.96
C THR A 165 16.97 5.97 7.89
N GLY A 166 16.62 4.69 8.02
CA GLY A 166 15.41 4.24 8.72
C GLY A 166 14.12 4.42 7.92
N PHE A 167 14.16 5.00 6.71
CA PHE A 167 13.00 5.14 5.82
C PHE A 167 13.37 4.70 4.41
N GLY A 168 12.48 4.02 3.70
CA GLY A 168 12.72 3.63 2.33
C GLY A 168 11.51 3.64 1.44
N PHE A 169 11.75 3.80 0.14
CA PHE A 169 10.74 3.75 -0.89
C PHE A 169 11.06 2.68 -1.91
N TYR A 170 10.09 1.78 -2.16
CA TYR A 170 10.20 0.78 -3.22
C TYR A 170 9.32 1.17 -4.40
N TYR A 171 9.97 1.34 -5.56
CA TYR A 171 9.32 1.76 -6.79
C TYR A 171 8.70 0.57 -7.52
N GLN A 172 7.37 0.53 -7.66
CA GLN A 172 6.64 -0.60 -8.21
C GLN A 172 7.16 -1.07 -9.58
N PRO A 173 7.45 -0.20 -10.57
CA PRO A 173 7.99 -0.65 -11.84
C PRO A 173 9.33 -1.40 -11.73
N ALA A 174 10.13 -1.12 -10.70
CA ALA A 174 11.39 -1.80 -10.46
C ALA A 174 11.19 -3.15 -9.77
N PHE A 175 10.41 -3.20 -8.67
CA PHE A 175 10.24 -4.45 -7.93
C PHE A 175 9.13 -5.36 -8.49
N ASN A 176 8.15 -4.83 -9.22
CA ASN A 176 7.02 -5.62 -9.75
C ASN A 176 6.72 -5.27 -11.22
N PRO A 177 7.66 -5.51 -12.14
CA PRO A 177 7.51 -5.16 -13.55
C PRO A 177 6.32 -5.86 -14.21
N GLY A 178 5.96 -7.08 -13.77
CA GLY A 178 4.83 -7.82 -14.34
C GLY A 178 3.48 -7.11 -14.13
N VAL A 179 3.27 -6.47 -12.98
CA VAL A 179 2.06 -5.65 -12.73
C VAL A 179 2.16 -4.31 -13.44
N HIS A 180 3.35 -3.70 -13.51
CA HIS A 180 3.56 -2.48 -14.26
C HIS A 180 3.23 -2.64 -15.75
N ASP A 181 3.56 -3.77 -16.37
CA ASP A 181 3.26 -4.07 -17.76
C ASP A 181 1.74 -4.12 -18.06
N LEU A 182 0.91 -4.29 -17.04
CA LEU A 182 -0.55 -4.21 -17.17
C LEU A 182 -1.09 -2.77 -17.26
N PHE A 183 -0.25 -1.75 -17.04
CA PHE A 183 -0.64 -0.34 -16.91
C PHE A 183 -1.51 0.15 -18.09
N ALA A 184 -1.04 -0.07 -19.32
CA ALA A 184 -1.77 0.33 -20.51
C ALA A 184 -3.13 -0.38 -20.67
N ARG A 185 -3.25 -1.62 -20.20
CA ARG A 185 -4.50 -2.38 -20.19
C ARG A 185 -5.46 -1.86 -19.14
N ARG A 186 -4.96 -1.51 -17.97
CA ARG A 186 -5.74 -0.91 -16.89
C ARG A 186 -6.28 0.47 -17.30
N ASP A 187 -5.47 1.29 -17.97
CA ASP A 187 -5.91 2.60 -18.50
C ASP A 187 -7.02 2.43 -19.55
N GLN A 188 -6.89 1.48 -20.47
CA GLN A 188 -7.94 1.16 -21.45
C GLN A 188 -9.22 0.64 -20.82
N MET A 189 -9.12 -0.05 -19.68
CA MET A 189 -10.27 -0.57 -18.93
C MET A 189 -11.10 0.54 -18.29
N GLY A 190 -10.47 1.59 -17.79
CA GLY A 190 -11.12 2.77 -17.22
C GLY A 190 -11.82 2.56 -15.86
N VAL A 191 -11.66 1.38 -15.24
CA VAL A 191 -12.19 1.07 -13.91
C VAL A 191 -11.16 0.29 -13.09
N ARG A 192 -11.22 0.42 -11.76
CA ARG A 192 -10.39 -0.37 -10.84
C ARG A 192 -10.67 -1.85 -10.98
N THR A 193 -9.63 -2.65 -10.84
CA THR A 193 -9.68 -4.12 -10.90
C THR A 193 -9.12 -4.71 -9.60
N PHE A 194 -9.08 -6.03 -9.46
CA PHE A 194 -8.43 -6.67 -8.33
C PHE A 194 -6.91 -6.37 -8.26
N VAL A 195 -6.29 -5.99 -9.38
CA VAL A 195 -4.88 -5.59 -9.41
C VAL A 195 -4.61 -4.42 -8.47
N ASN A 196 -5.54 -3.44 -8.39
CA ASN A 196 -5.44 -2.32 -7.45
C ASN A 196 -5.46 -2.75 -5.96
N THR A 197 -5.86 -3.99 -5.68
CA THR A 197 -5.81 -4.56 -4.34
C THR A 197 -4.53 -5.32 -4.12
N ILE A 198 -4.20 -6.26 -5.01
CA ILE A 198 -3.05 -7.14 -4.78
C ILE A 198 -1.71 -6.42 -4.88
N GLU A 199 -1.61 -5.37 -5.70
CA GLU A 199 -0.35 -4.61 -5.83
C GLU A 199 0.09 -3.94 -4.52
N THR A 200 -0.85 -3.60 -3.64
CA THR A 200 -0.55 -3.04 -2.31
C THR A 200 -0.10 -4.08 -1.29
N LEU A 201 -0.25 -5.36 -1.62
CA LEU A 201 0.13 -6.49 -0.76
C LEU A 201 1.47 -7.11 -1.16
N ALA A 202 2.23 -6.48 -2.04
CA ALA A 202 3.47 -7.05 -2.57
C ALA A 202 4.56 -7.23 -1.50
N ASN A 203 4.61 -6.36 -0.48
CA ASN A 203 5.59 -6.37 0.61
C ASN A 203 7.04 -6.59 0.11
N PRO A 204 7.57 -5.70 -0.73
CA PRO A 204 8.87 -5.92 -1.41
C PRO A 204 10.08 -5.94 -0.45
N ALA A 205 9.91 -5.45 0.77
CA ALA A 205 10.91 -5.45 1.84
C ALA A 205 10.84 -6.70 2.73
N GLU A 206 9.92 -7.66 2.47
CA GLU A 206 9.71 -8.85 3.30
C GLU A 206 9.49 -8.52 4.79
N ALA A 207 8.77 -7.44 5.08
CA ALA A 207 8.49 -6.98 6.43
C ALA A 207 7.50 -7.90 7.16
N ASP A 208 7.70 -8.10 8.46
CA ASP A 208 6.81 -8.91 9.31
C ASP A 208 5.50 -8.20 9.68
N VAL A 209 5.46 -6.86 9.53
CA VAL A 209 4.33 -6.00 9.88
C VAL A 209 3.84 -5.24 8.67
N HIS A 210 2.55 -5.33 8.38
CA HIS A 210 1.92 -4.62 7.26
C HIS A 210 0.85 -3.63 7.74
N LEU A 211 0.95 -2.39 7.30
CA LEU A 211 -0.08 -1.36 7.42
C LEU A 211 -0.76 -1.15 6.08
N GLY A 212 -2.09 -1.18 6.08
CA GLY A 212 -2.90 -0.97 4.88
C GLY A 212 -4.15 -0.14 5.14
N SER A 213 -5.05 -0.10 4.16
CA SER A 213 -6.27 0.70 4.25
C SER A 213 -7.50 -0.03 3.73
N PHE A 214 -8.68 0.45 4.13
CA PHE A 214 -9.95 -0.06 3.66
C PHE A 214 -11.06 0.99 3.66
N TYR A 215 -12.09 0.78 2.84
CA TYR A 215 -13.34 1.55 2.89
C TYR A 215 -14.40 0.87 3.76
N HIS A 216 -14.44 -0.47 3.81
CA HIS A 216 -15.43 -1.25 4.53
C HIS A 216 -14.75 -2.36 5.31
N LEU A 217 -15.11 -2.56 6.58
CA LEU A 217 -14.51 -3.55 7.48
C LEU A 217 -14.50 -4.99 6.90
N ALA A 218 -15.53 -5.35 6.15
CA ALA A 218 -15.55 -6.64 5.46
C ALA A 218 -14.41 -6.80 4.44
N PHE A 219 -13.88 -5.70 3.90
CA PHE A 219 -12.72 -5.73 3.03
C PHE A 219 -11.43 -5.92 3.83
N ALA A 220 -11.29 -5.27 5.00
CA ALA A 220 -10.15 -5.51 5.89
C ALA A 220 -10.03 -6.99 6.29
N LYS A 221 -11.15 -7.62 6.68
CA LYS A 221 -11.18 -9.07 6.96
C LYS A 221 -10.74 -9.91 5.78
N LYS A 222 -11.18 -9.55 4.57
CA LYS A 222 -10.78 -10.24 3.35
C LYS A 222 -9.27 -10.10 3.08
N ILE A 223 -8.67 -8.95 3.34
CA ILE A 223 -7.22 -8.76 3.18
C ILE A 223 -6.45 -9.59 4.18
N VAL A 224 -6.87 -9.59 5.44
CA VAL A 224 -6.29 -10.49 6.47
C VAL A 224 -6.37 -11.95 6.04
N GLU A 225 -7.56 -12.42 5.63
CA GLU A 225 -7.73 -13.78 5.12
C GLU A 225 -6.91 -14.04 3.85
N THR A 226 -6.57 -13.01 3.08
CA THR A 226 -5.69 -13.13 1.90
C THR A 226 -4.26 -13.42 2.35
N PHE A 227 -3.75 -12.68 3.35
CA PHE A 227 -2.43 -12.96 3.95
C PHE A 227 -2.38 -14.36 4.58
N GLU A 228 -3.38 -14.75 5.36
CA GLU A 228 -3.45 -16.09 5.98
C GLU A 228 -3.44 -17.24 4.96
N ARG A 229 -3.93 -17.00 3.75
CA ARG A 229 -4.01 -18.01 2.66
C ARG A 229 -2.87 -17.90 1.67
N SER A 230 -2.11 -16.84 1.69
CA SER A 230 -0.95 -16.68 0.82
C SER A 230 0.12 -17.72 1.15
N GLU A 231 0.79 -18.22 0.11
CA GLU A 231 1.93 -19.12 0.24
C GLU A 231 3.27 -18.36 0.21
N HIS A 232 3.22 -17.04 -0.04
CA HIS A 232 4.40 -16.18 -0.12
C HIS A 232 4.58 -15.27 1.09
N HIS A 233 3.50 -14.92 1.78
CA HIS A 233 3.57 -13.98 2.90
C HIS A 233 3.65 -14.71 4.24
N ASP A 234 4.58 -14.26 5.09
CA ASP A 234 4.73 -14.71 6.48
C ASP A 234 4.69 -13.48 7.40
N VAL A 235 3.60 -12.69 7.30
CA VAL A 235 3.41 -11.52 8.16
C VAL A 235 2.84 -11.94 9.50
N SER A 236 3.36 -11.38 10.58
CA SER A 236 2.90 -11.65 11.95
C SER A 236 1.81 -10.69 12.41
N ARG A 237 1.74 -9.51 11.81
CA ARG A 237 0.78 -8.46 12.16
C ARG A 237 0.32 -7.66 10.95
N VAL A 238 -0.99 -7.42 10.86
CA VAL A 238 -1.61 -6.55 9.86
C VAL A 238 -2.48 -5.52 10.57
N ILE A 239 -2.25 -4.23 10.33
CA ILE A 239 -3.10 -3.14 10.81
C ILE A 239 -3.67 -2.41 9.62
N MET A 240 -4.98 -2.27 9.57
CA MET A 240 -5.66 -1.59 8.47
C MET A 240 -6.54 -0.46 8.98
N PHE A 241 -6.56 0.64 8.26
CA PHE A 241 -7.30 1.85 8.60
C PHE A 241 -8.45 2.10 7.64
N GLN A 242 -9.58 2.59 8.16
CA GLN A 242 -10.59 3.25 7.36
C GLN A 242 -10.16 4.71 7.13
N GLY A 243 -9.10 4.89 6.34
CA GLY A 243 -8.43 6.18 6.16
C GLY A 243 -9.12 7.15 5.21
N MET A 244 -8.60 8.37 5.18
CA MET A 244 -9.06 9.41 4.25
C MET A 244 -8.75 8.99 2.80
N GLU A 245 -9.72 9.14 1.92
CA GLU A 245 -9.61 8.76 0.49
C GLU A 245 -9.12 7.31 0.25
N GLY A 246 -9.18 6.46 1.30
CA GLY A 246 -8.73 5.06 1.23
C GLY A 246 -7.22 4.87 1.39
N TYR A 247 -6.55 5.80 2.06
CA TYR A 247 -5.14 5.71 2.43
C TYR A 247 -4.93 5.08 3.81
N ASP A 248 -3.68 4.78 4.16
CA ASP A 248 -3.24 4.23 5.45
C ASP A 248 -3.04 5.35 6.49
N ASP A 249 -4.05 6.18 6.65
CA ASP A 249 -4.02 7.32 7.56
C ASP A 249 -5.28 7.40 8.45
N ILE A 250 -5.14 8.13 9.55
CA ILE A 250 -6.24 8.43 10.47
C ILE A 250 -7.08 9.54 9.87
N ARG A 251 -8.39 9.36 9.92
CA ARG A 251 -9.35 10.38 9.50
C ARG A 251 -9.88 11.18 10.71
N PRO A 252 -10.34 12.41 10.49
CA PRO A 252 -10.95 13.24 11.52
C PRO A 252 -12.17 12.59 12.17
N GLY A 253 -12.39 12.91 13.43
CA GLY A 253 -13.47 12.38 14.22
C GLY A 253 -13.20 10.97 14.70
N TYR A 254 -13.53 9.95 13.91
CA TYR A 254 -13.21 8.56 14.25
C TYR A 254 -12.65 7.79 13.08
N THR A 255 -11.75 6.87 13.35
CA THR A 255 -11.20 5.90 12.39
C THR A 255 -11.47 4.49 12.89
N LYS A 256 -12.06 3.66 12.04
CA LYS A 256 -12.09 2.22 12.31
C LYS A 256 -10.73 1.62 11.97
N VAL A 257 -10.20 0.86 12.90
CA VAL A 257 -8.97 0.10 12.77
C VAL A 257 -9.33 -1.39 12.81
N ALA A 258 -8.78 -2.15 11.89
CA ALA A 258 -8.82 -3.61 11.92
C ALA A 258 -7.40 -4.10 12.16
N GLU A 259 -7.22 -4.93 13.15
CA GLU A 259 -5.93 -5.49 13.51
C GLU A 259 -5.99 -7.03 13.53
N TRP A 260 -5.05 -7.64 12.88
CA TRP A 260 -4.79 -9.07 12.96
C TRP A 260 -3.38 -9.29 13.49
N ARG A 261 -3.27 -10.19 14.44
CA ARG A 261 -1.99 -10.55 15.05
C ARG A 261 -2.03 -12.02 15.47
N ASP A 262 -1.06 -12.81 15.04
CA ASP A 262 -0.88 -14.20 15.44
C ASP A 262 -2.17 -15.06 15.30
N GLY A 263 -2.95 -14.84 14.24
CA GLY A 263 -4.20 -15.55 13.97
C GLY A 263 -5.44 -14.98 14.68
N GLU A 264 -5.32 -13.91 15.46
CA GLU A 264 -6.44 -13.25 16.13
C GLU A 264 -6.81 -11.94 15.39
N PHE A 265 -8.08 -11.80 15.01
CA PHE A 265 -8.61 -10.60 14.35
C PHE A 265 -9.44 -9.79 15.35
N THR A 266 -9.11 -8.52 15.50
CA THR A 266 -9.85 -7.54 16.31
C THR A 266 -10.20 -6.31 15.48
N ASP A 267 -11.26 -5.60 15.84
CA ASP A 267 -11.57 -4.29 15.28
C ASP A 267 -11.95 -3.33 16.42
N TYR A 268 -11.53 -2.08 16.28
CA TYR A 268 -11.79 -1.01 17.26
C TYR A 268 -11.90 0.34 16.56
N GLU A 269 -12.31 1.36 17.30
CA GLU A 269 -12.40 2.74 16.82
C GLU A 269 -11.41 3.60 17.58
N ILE A 270 -10.78 4.52 16.86
CA ILE A 270 -9.94 5.60 17.40
C ILE A 270 -10.71 6.89 17.21
N GLU A 271 -10.97 7.61 18.29
CA GLU A 271 -11.56 8.94 18.27
C GLU A 271 -10.45 9.98 18.44
N THR A 272 -10.27 10.89 17.47
CA THR A 272 -9.20 11.90 17.52
C THR A 272 -9.32 12.82 18.73
N ALA A 273 -10.55 13.08 19.19
CA ALA A 273 -10.82 13.87 20.38
C ALA A 273 -10.25 13.26 21.69
N GLU A 274 -10.11 11.93 21.78
CA GLU A 274 -9.50 11.25 22.93
C GLU A 274 -8.01 11.58 23.07
N TYR A 275 -7.36 11.95 21.95
CA TYR A 275 -5.95 12.35 21.87
C TYR A 275 -5.77 13.88 21.92
N GLY A 276 -6.85 14.63 22.17
CA GLY A 276 -6.85 16.10 22.24
C GLY A 276 -6.80 16.79 20.89
N MET A 277 -7.20 16.08 19.81
CA MET A 277 -7.20 16.55 18.43
C MET A 277 -8.63 16.83 17.97
N ASP A 278 -8.88 18.03 17.44
CA ASP A 278 -10.22 18.50 17.04
C ASP A 278 -10.17 19.10 15.62
N PHE A 279 -9.53 18.37 14.69
CA PHE A 279 -9.49 18.75 13.28
C PHE A 279 -10.61 18.08 12.48
N GLU A 280 -11.10 18.77 11.47
CA GLU A 280 -12.08 18.29 10.50
C GLU A 280 -11.41 17.87 9.18
N TYR A 281 -12.20 17.30 8.28
CA TYR A 281 -11.68 16.81 6.98
C TYR A 281 -11.03 17.92 6.15
N ASP A 282 -11.67 19.10 6.12
CA ASP A 282 -11.20 20.25 5.33
C ASP A 282 -9.91 20.87 5.91
N ASP A 283 -9.61 20.67 7.20
CA ASP A 283 -8.39 21.17 7.85
C ASP A 283 -7.14 20.44 7.35
N LEU A 284 -7.31 19.22 6.82
CA LEU A 284 -6.25 18.43 6.21
C LEU A 284 -6.23 18.52 4.66
N GLY A 285 -7.00 19.46 4.11
CA GLY A 285 -7.08 19.72 2.67
C GLY A 285 -5.80 20.36 2.11
N VAL A 286 -5.51 20.07 0.86
CA VAL A 286 -4.46 20.72 0.05
C VAL A 286 -5.04 21.13 -1.31
N ASP A 287 -4.26 21.88 -2.09
CA ASP A 287 -4.67 22.24 -3.45
C ASP A 287 -4.83 20.96 -4.30
N PRO A 288 -6.03 20.66 -4.83
CA PRO A 288 -6.26 19.48 -5.64
C PRO A 288 -5.44 19.44 -6.94
N ASP A 289 -4.97 20.57 -7.41
CA ASP A 289 -4.11 20.67 -8.60
C ASP A 289 -2.63 20.39 -8.28
N ASP A 290 -2.24 20.35 -6.98
CA ASP A 290 -0.87 20.12 -6.52
C ASP A 290 -0.82 19.40 -5.15
N VAL A 291 -1.43 18.23 -5.07
CA VAL A 291 -1.47 17.43 -3.83
C VAL A 291 -0.07 17.02 -3.37
N ALA A 292 0.79 16.62 -4.30
CA ALA A 292 2.16 16.23 -3.98
C ALA A 292 2.98 17.40 -3.42
N GLY A 293 2.96 18.57 -4.07
CA GLY A 293 3.68 19.75 -3.61
C GLY A 293 3.17 20.28 -2.28
N GLY A 294 1.84 20.31 -2.09
CA GLY A 294 1.22 20.66 -0.81
C GLY A 294 1.62 19.70 0.31
N SER A 295 1.59 18.39 0.06
CA SER A 295 2.00 17.36 1.02
C SER A 295 3.50 17.45 1.36
N ALA A 296 4.34 17.74 0.36
CA ALA A 296 5.78 17.90 0.56
C ALA A 296 6.10 19.16 1.40
N ALA A 297 5.38 20.26 1.17
CA ALA A 297 5.55 21.47 1.98
C ALA A 297 5.18 21.21 3.45
N ILE A 298 4.02 20.58 3.70
CA ILE A 298 3.58 20.19 5.04
C ILE A 298 4.62 19.25 5.68
N THR A 299 5.12 18.27 4.93
CA THR A 299 6.14 17.33 5.42
C THR A 299 7.38 18.08 5.91
N ARG A 300 7.94 19.01 5.09
CA ARG A 300 9.14 19.79 5.48
C ARG A 300 8.91 20.58 6.77
N GLU A 301 7.77 21.25 6.89
CA GLU A 301 7.46 22.08 8.06
C GLU A 301 7.26 21.23 9.33
N VAL A 302 6.57 20.07 9.22
CA VAL A 302 6.31 19.20 10.38
C VAL A 302 7.59 18.51 10.85
N VAL A 303 8.40 17.95 9.94
CA VAL A 303 9.64 17.25 10.34
C VAL A 303 10.70 18.18 10.91
N ALA A 304 10.64 19.48 10.59
CA ALA A 304 11.51 20.52 11.13
C ALA A 304 10.99 21.10 12.46
N GLY A 305 9.80 20.70 12.94
CA GLY A 305 9.18 21.29 14.13
C GLY A 305 8.71 22.74 13.93
N GLU A 306 8.53 23.16 12.67
CA GLU A 306 8.13 24.53 12.30
C GLU A 306 6.61 24.69 12.14
N ARG A 307 5.86 23.58 12.21
CA ARG A 307 4.41 23.56 12.04
C ARG A 307 3.73 22.89 13.23
N ASP A 308 2.84 23.63 13.86
CA ASP A 308 1.93 23.17 14.90
C ASP A 308 0.52 22.91 14.36
N GLY A 309 -0.38 22.42 15.21
CA GLY A 309 -1.81 22.25 14.95
C GLY A 309 -2.15 21.00 14.15
N ASP A 310 -3.23 21.05 13.38
CA ASP A 310 -3.92 19.89 12.83
C ASP A 310 -3.05 18.94 12.02
N PHE A 311 -2.18 19.46 11.17
CA PHE A 311 -1.26 18.63 10.39
C PHE A 311 -0.19 17.96 11.25
N ALA A 312 0.37 18.66 12.24
CA ALA A 312 1.36 18.08 13.16
C ALA A 312 0.71 16.99 14.02
N ASP A 313 -0.48 17.26 14.54
CA ASP A 313 -1.27 16.28 15.30
C ASP A 313 -1.62 15.05 14.47
N ALA A 314 -2.11 15.24 13.24
CA ALA A 314 -2.44 14.14 12.34
C ALA A 314 -1.19 13.32 11.98
N VAL A 315 -0.05 13.96 11.70
CA VAL A 315 1.22 13.26 11.44
C VAL A 315 1.68 12.49 12.68
N ALA A 316 1.60 13.09 13.88
CA ALA A 316 2.00 12.46 15.13
C ALA A 316 1.17 11.17 15.39
N LEU A 317 -0.16 11.22 15.22
CA LEU A 317 -1.02 10.06 15.44
C LEU A 317 -0.76 8.95 14.40
N ASN A 318 -0.53 9.32 13.14
CA ASN A 318 -0.15 8.37 12.10
C ASN A 318 1.24 7.75 12.34
N ALA A 319 2.21 8.52 12.82
CA ALA A 319 3.53 8.00 13.23
C ALA A 319 3.42 7.06 14.44
N ALA A 320 2.56 7.40 15.40
CA ALA A 320 2.31 6.57 16.57
C ALA A 320 1.86 5.15 16.21
N PHE A 321 1.00 5.01 15.19
CA PHE A 321 0.58 3.69 14.70
C PHE A 321 1.74 2.89 14.10
N ARG A 322 2.67 3.51 13.40
CA ARG A 322 3.86 2.83 12.87
C ARG A 322 4.77 2.33 13.99
N ILE A 323 5.00 3.18 14.99
CA ILE A 323 5.79 2.85 16.19
C ILE A 323 5.13 1.73 17.00
N TYR A 324 3.81 1.81 17.20
CA TYR A 324 3.03 0.78 17.90
C TYR A 324 2.95 -0.53 17.12
N ALA A 325 2.84 -0.48 15.80
CA ALA A 325 2.69 -1.67 14.96
C ALA A 325 3.88 -2.63 15.06
N ARG A 326 5.09 -2.10 15.25
CA ARG A 326 6.32 -2.88 15.38
C ARG A 326 6.62 -3.32 16.84
N ASP A 327 5.74 -3.00 17.77
CA ASP A 327 5.97 -3.23 19.22
C ASP A 327 7.16 -2.46 19.81
N ASP A 328 7.54 -1.33 19.22
CA ASP A 328 8.58 -0.46 19.78
C ASP A 328 8.09 0.31 21.01
N VAL A 329 6.79 0.25 21.25
CA VAL A 329 6.08 0.77 22.44
C VAL A 329 4.92 -0.15 22.83
N ASP A 330 4.51 -0.10 24.11
CA ASP A 330 3.45 -0.95 24.65
C ASP A 330 2.02 -0.47 24.34
N SER A 331 1.85 0.78 23.87
CA SER A 331 0.53 1.37 23.59
C SER A 331 0.60 2.46 22.55
N LEU A 332 -0.55 2.77 21.93
CA LEU A 332 -0.67 3.88 20.98
C LEU A 332 -0.37 5.23 21.65
N ASP A 333 -0.79 5.42 22.93
CA ASP A 333 -0.48 6.64 23.68
C ASP A 333 1.03 6.87 23.84
N ALA A 334 1.78 5.81 24.15
CA ALA A 334 3.24 5.88 24.24
C ALA A 334 3.88 6.16 22.88
N GLY A 335 3.31 5.61 21.80
CA GLY A 335 3.72 5.92 20.42
C GLY A 335 3.47 7.39 20.08
N LEU A 336 2.33 7.92 20.48
CA LEU A 336 1.97 9.32 20.22
C LEU A 336 2.86 10.29 21.01
N GLU A 337 3.14 10.02 22.29
CA GLU A 337 4.09 10.80 23.09
C GLU A 337 5.46 10.85 22.38
N ARG A 338 5.98 9.69 21.98
CA ARG A 338 7.26 9.59 21.29
C ARG A 338 7.28 10.32 19.93
N ALA A 339 6.20 10.23 19.16
CA ALA A 339 6.08 10.95 17.88
C ALA A 339 6.03 12.48 18.08
N ARG A 340 5.31 12.95 19.10
CA ARG A 340 5.26 14.38 19.46
C ARG A 340 6.62 14.91 19.89
N ASP A 341 7.35 14.16 20.72
CA ASP A 341 8.70 14.55 21.15
C ASP A 341 9.63 14.74 19.93
N VAL A 342 9.58 13.84 18.96
CA VAL A 342 10.37 13.94 17.71
C VAL A 342 9.99 15.15 16.89
N ILE A 343 8.68 15.44 16.75
CA ILE A 343 8.19 16.60 16.00
C ILE A 343 8.60 17.91 16.70
N GLU A 344 8.39 18.02 18.02
CA GLU A 344 8.76 19.20 18.80
C GLU A 344 10.27 19.49 18.78
N ALA A 345 11.10 18.44 18.77
CA ALA A 345 12.56 18.57 18.67
C ALA A 345 13.03 18.89 17.22
N GLY A 346 12.20 18.65 16.21
CA GLY A 346 12.58 18.75 14.80
C GLY A 346 13.57 17.67 14.34
N ASP A 347 13.67 16.56 15.07
CA ASP A 347 14.68 15.52 14.84
C ASP A 347 14.46 14.78 13.51
N ALA A 348 13.21 14.74 13.00
CA ALA A 348 12.90 14.07 11.75
C ALA A 348 13.44 14.79 10.49
N VAL A 349 13.86 16.05 10.60
CA VAL A 349 14.53 16.75 9.50
C VAL A 349 15.82 16.07 9.08
N GLY A 350 16.56 15.50 10.04
CA GLY A 350 17.79 14.75 9.75
C GLY A 350 17.56 13.53 8.85
N VAL A 351 16.47 12.80 9.07
CA VAL A 351 16.09 11.67 8.21
C VAL A 351 15.78 12.13 6.79
N LEU A 352 15.08 13.27 6.64
CA LEU A 352 14.79 13.84 5.32
C LEU A 352 16.07 14.28 4.60
N GLU A 353 17.01 14.95 5.32
CA GLU A 353 18.31 15.37 4.77
C GLU A 353 19.15 14.16 4.31
N ASP A 354 19.17 13.09 5.09
CA ASP A 354 19.86 11.84 4.75
C ASP A 354 19.24 11.17 3.49
N LEU A 355 17.91 11.17 3.38
CA LEU A 355 17.21 10.68 2.18
C LEU A 355 17.49 11.51 0.93
N GLN A 356 17.61 12.83 1.06
CA GLN A 356 17.95 13.72 -0.05
C GLN A 356 19.41 13.57 -0.49
N ALA A 357 20.27 13.13 0.43
CA ALA A 357 21.69 12.90 0.17
C ALA A 357 21.99 11.51 -0.39
N PHE A 358 21.07 10.54 -0.18
CA PHE A 358 21.18 9.17 -0.66
C PHE A 358 21.07 9.11 -2.20
#